data_e9ab2deb716436606a75089c016020ab
#
_entry.id   e9ab2deb716436606a75089c016020ab
#
_cell.length_a   1.000
_cell.length_b   1.000
_cell.length_c   1.000
_cell.angle_alpha   90.00
_cell.angle_beta   90.00
_cell.angle_gamma   90.00
#
_symmetry.space_group_name_H-M   'P 1'
#
loop_
_entity.id
_entity.type
_entity.pdbx_description
1 polymer ?
#
loop_
_entity_poly.entity_id
_entity_poly.type
_entity_poly.pdbx_seq_one_letter_code
_entity_poly.pdbx_strand_id
1 'polypeptide(L)'
;ELAIQQDPSLRGLRDQLRFDMTQEGLRIQLLDDEQRPMFALGSDRVAPYLRNLLRTMAPLLNDLPNDLSISGHTDSLAYLNGRGGYSNWELSSDRANASRRELLDGGLEGDKLLRVAGLADQVVMPGTDADDPINRRIELVVLFPSVAELIRHPGTLDPRAPRPARGGGEAQLAGPLEDIEARFHTALANSPASPPDEPH
;
A
#
# COMPACT_ATOMS: atom_id res chain seq x y z
N GLU A 1 -14.80 -4.69 -20.70
CA GLU A 1 -15.43 -5.17 -19.43
C GLU A 1 -15.58 -6.70 -19.35
N LEU A 2 -15.79 -7.42 -20.46
CA LEU A 2 -16.03 -8.87 -20.46
C LEU A 2 -14.77 -9.75 -20.31
N ALA A 3 -13.58 -9.27 -20.65
CA ALA A 3 -12.33 -10.06 -20.55
C ALA A 3 -11.82 -10.21 -19.10
N ILE A 4 -12.14 -9.26 -18.22
CA ILE A 4 -11.69 -9.21 -16.82
C ILE A 4 -12.42 -10.22 -15.92
N GLN A 5 -13.62 -10.67 -16.34
CA GLN A 5 -14.44 -11.62 -15.55
C GLN A 5 -13.98 -13.08 -15.71
N GLN A 6 -13.04 -13.38 -16.59
CA GLN A 6 -12.72 -14.78 -16.97
C GLN A 6 -11.38 -15.28 -16.43
N ASP A 7 -10.49 -14.43 -15.89
CA ASP A 7 -9.22 -14.87 -15.30
C ASP A 7 -9.35 -15.01 -13.77
N PRO A 8 -9.29 -16.24 -13.24
CA PRO A 8 -9.37 -16.49 -11.79
C PRO A 8 -8.24 -15.82 -10.98
N SER A 9 -7.07 -15.61 -11.60
CA SER A 9 -5.92 -14.97 -10.94
C SER A 9 -6.16 -13.49 -10.67
N LEU A 10 -6.99 -12.84 -11.49
CA LEU A 10 -7.33 -11.41 -11.37
C LEU A 10 -8.47 -11.15 -10.38
N ARG A 11 -9.36 -12.13 -10.17
CA ARG A 11 -10.43 -11.99 -9.17
C ARG A 11 -9.88 -11.89 -7.76
N GLY A 12 -8.93 -12.76 -7.40
CA GLY A 12 -8.28 -12.72 -6.08
C GLY A 12 -7.47 -11.46 -5.83
N LEU A 13 -6.98 -10.77 -6.88
CA LEU A 13 -6.22 -9.53 -6.74
C LEU A 13 -7.12 -8.34 -6.40
N ARG A 14 -8.35 -8.31 -6.94
CA ARG A 14 -9.33 -7.26 -6.63
C ARG A 14 -9.76 -7.30 -5.17
N ASP A 15 -9.92 -8.49 -4.61
CA ASP A 15 -10.35 -8.67 -3.23
C ASP A 15 -9.24 -8.27 -2.23
N GLN A 16 -7.98 -8.27 -2.68
CA GLN A 16 -6.81 -7.84 -1.91
C GLN A 16 -6.51 -6.34 -2.01
N LEU A 17 -7.20 -5.60 -2.88
CA LEU A 17 -7.01 -4.16 -3.07
C LEU A 17 -8.24 -3.40 -2.57
N ARG A 18 -8.02 -2.44 -1.67
CA ARG A 18 -9.05 -1.49 -1.24
C ARG A 18 -8.59 -0.07 -1.48
N PHE A 19 -9.51 0.75 -1.93
CA PHE A 19 -9.30 2.17 -2.14
C PHE A 19 -10.28 2.95 -1.28
N ASP A 20 -9.78 3.93 -0.54
CA ASP A 20 -10.64 4.82 0.22
C ASP A 20 -10.00 6.20 0.43
N MET A 21 -10.86 7.21 0.57
CA MET A 21 -10.43 8.57 0.82
C MET A 21 -10.25 8.81 2.31
N THR A 22 -9.08 9.28 2.70
CA THR A 22 -8.73 9.62 4.07
C THR A 22 -8.45 11.12 4.23
N GLN A 23 -8.15 11.56 5.46
CA GLN A 23 -7.73 12.94 5.70
C GLN A 23 -6.32 13.23 5.15
N GLU A 24 -5.50 12.21 4.91
CA GLU A 24 -4.14 12.35 4.36
C GLU A 24 -4.12 12.31 2.83
N GLY A 25 -5.10 11.66 2.19
CA GLY A 25 -5.17 11.47 0.75
C GLY A 25 -5.90 10.19 0.36
N LEU A 26 -5.67 9.75 -0.87
CA LEU A 26 -6.16 8.46 -1.36
C LEU A 26 -5.32 7.33 -0.78
N ARG A 27 -5.97 6.48 0.01
CA ARG A 27 -5.37 5.28 0.58
C ARG A 27 -5.64 4.07 -0.31
N ILE A 28 -4.59 3.35 -0.65
CA ILE A 28 -4.60 2.09 -1.38
C ILE A 28 -4.07 1.03 -0.42
N GLN A 29 -4.91 0.08 -0.04
CA GLN A 29 -4.54 -1.00 0.87
C GLN A 29 -4.35 -2.31 0.11
N LEU A 30 -3.20 -2.94 0.35
CA LEU A 30 -2.87 -4.29 -0.10
C LEU A 30 -3.09 -5.22 1.09
N LEU A 31 -4.11 -6.06 1.03
CA LEU A 31 -4.53 -6.93 2.13
C LEU A 31 -3.94 -8.32 1.97
N ASP A 32 -3.49 -8.90 3.09
CA ASP A 32 -3.02 -10.27 3.12
C ASP A 32 -4.20 -11.26 3.03
N ASP A 33 -3.93 -12.41 2.41
CA ASP A 33 -4.87 -13.53 2.32
C ASP A 33 -4.12 -14.81 2.70
N GLU A 34 -4.73 -15.65 3.52
CA GLU A 34 -4.13 -16.92 3.95
C GLU A 34 -3.82 -17.86 2.78
N GLN A 35 -4.62 -17.82 1.73
CA GLN A 35 -4.41 -18.64 0.53
C GLN A 35 -3.33 -18.06 -0.40
N ARG A 36 -3.07 -16.76 -0.27
CA ARG A 36 -2.12 -16.03 -1.12
C ARG A 36 -1.35 -14.99 -0.30
N PRO A 37 -0.45 -15.42 0.58
CA PRO A 37 0.27 -14.51 1.47
C PRO A 37 1.17 -13.55 0.70
N MET A 38 1.15 -12.28 1.10
CA MET A 38 1.97 -11.21 0.49
C MET A 38 3.47 -11.38 0.76
N PHE A 39 3.81 -11.95 1.91
CA PHE A 39 5.19 -12.18 2.35
C PHE A 39 5.37 -13.59 2.84
N ALA A 40 6.59 -14.10 2.78
CA ALA A 40 6.92 -15.35 3.46
C ALA A 40 6.68 -15.22 4.97
N LEU A 41 6.30 -16.33 5.61
CA LEU A 41 5.96 -16.35 7.03
C LEU A 41 7.09 -15.74 7.89
N GLY A 42 6.74 -14.76 8.70
CA GLY A 42 7.69 -14.08 9.58
C GLY A 42 8.86 -13.38 8.86
N SER A 43 8.68 -12.97 7.62
CA SER A 43 9.73 -12.40 6.78
C SER A 43 9.23 -11.17 6.02
N ASP A 44 10.16 -10.37 5.52
CA ASP A 44 9.95 -9.27 4.57
C ASP A 44 10.12 -9.72 3.11
N ARG A 45 10.36 -11.03 2.88
CA ARG A 45 10.50 -11.58 1.52
C ARG A 45 9.17 -11.47 0.79
N VAL A 46 9.15 -10.61 -0.24
CA VAL A 46 7.98 -10.34 -1.06
C VAL A 46 7.62 -11.54 -1.92
N ALA A 47 6.36 -11.97 -1.90
CA ALA A 47 5.85 -13.01 -2.78
C ALA A 47 5.88 -12.55 -4.25
N PRO A 48 6.11 -13.46 -5.22
CA PRO A 48 6.23 -13.10 -6.64
C PRO A 48 5.04 -12.31 -7.19
N TYR A 49 3.83 -12.67 -6.79
CA TYR A 49 2.63 -11.95 -7.23
C TYR A 49 2.57 -10.50 -6.71
N LEU A 50 2.94 -10.29 -5.43
CA LEU A 50 2.98 -8.95 -4.83
C LEU A 50 4.06 -8.09 -5.50
N ARG A 51 5.21 -8.69 -5.81
CA ARG A 51 6.27 -8.03 -6.58
C ARG A 51 5.74 -7.51 -7.91
N ASN A 52 5.07 -8.36 -8.69
CA ASN A 52 4.50 -7.97 -9.97
C ASN A 52 3.42 -6.90 -9.80
N LEU A 53 2.57 -7.03 -8.79
CA LEU A 53 1.54 -6.04 -8.45
C LEU A 53 2.18 -4.67 -8.20
N LEU A 54 3.15 -4.58 -7.29
CA LEU A 54 3.82 -3.32 -6.94
C LEU A 54 4.54 -2.71 -8.16
N ARG A 55 5.24 -3.52 -8.95
CA ARG A 55 5.91 -3.05 -10.17
C ARG A 55 4.93 -2.55 -11.23
N THR A 56 3.76 -3.18 -11.35
CA THR A 56 2.70 -2.71 -12.26
C THR A 56 2.05 -1.41 -11.76
N MET A 57 1.97 -1.21 -10.44
CA MET A 57 1.43 0.01 -9.85
C MET A 57 2.37 1.22 -10.00
N ALA A 58 3.68 1.00 -10.06
CA ALA A 58 4.67 2.06 -10.05
C ALA A 58 4.46 3.15 -11.14
N PRO A 59 4.30 2.81 -12.44
CA PRO A 59 4.03 3.81 -13.46
C PRO A 59 2.71 4.56 -13.26
N LEU A 60 1.68 3.89 -12.73
CA LEU A 60 0.39 4.53 -12.44
C LEU A 60 0.51 5.56 -11.32
N LEU A 61 1.34 5.28 -10.32
CA LEU A 61 1.64 6.20 -9.23
C LEU A 61 2.47 7.39 -9.72
N ASN A 62 3.35 7.21 -10.72
CA ASN A 62 4.10 8.31 -11.34
C ASN A 62 3.18 9.29 -12.08
N ASP A 63 2.11 8.81 -12.70
CA ASP A 63 1.13 9.64 -13.39
C ASP A 63 0.35 10.58 -12.46
N LEU A 64 0.31 10.30 -11.17
CA LEU A 64 -0.30 11.17 -10.17
C LEU A 64 0.71 12.23 -9.74
N PRO A 65 0.34 13.53 -9.66
CA PRO A 65 1.27 14.59 -9.29
C PRO A 65 1.66 14.59 -7.79
N ASN A 66 1.08 13.71 -7.02
CA ASN A 66 1.13 13.68 -5.58
C ASN A 66 2.31 12.86 -5.05
N ASP A 67 2.79 13.23 -3.87
CA ASP A 67 3.73 12.43 -3.09
C ASP A 67 3.06 11.20 -2.47
N LEU A 68 3.88 10.24 -2.10
CA LEU A 68 3.45 8.97 -1.55
C LEU A 68 3.94 8.77 -0.12
N SER A 69 3.12 8.11 0.68
CA SER A 69 3.51 7.50 1.95
C SER A 69 3.25 6.01 1.87
N ILE A 70 4.14 5.20 2.43
CA ILE A 70 3.98 3.77 2.55
C ILE A 70 4.06 3.34 4.00
N SER A 71 3.15 2.48 4.45
CA SER A 71 3.17 1.89 5.79
C SER A 71 2.89 0.41 5.78
N GLY A 72 3.56 -0.31 6.69
CA GLY A 72 3.35 -1.73 6.94
C GLY A 72 2.64 -1.96 8.26
N HIS A 73 1.79 -2.99 8.28
CA HIS A 73 1.03 -3.41 9.45
C HIS A 73 1.16 -4.91 9.65
N THR A 74 1.00 -5.36 10.89
CA THR A 74 0.89 -6.78 11.25
C THR A 74 -0.43 -7.03 11.95
N ASP A 75 -0.78 -8.31 12.12
CA ASP A 75 -1.74 -8.73 13.12
C ASP A 75 -1.12 -8.69 14.53
N SER A 76 -1.92 -8.98 15.56
CA SER A 76 -1.47 -8.97 16.96
C SER A 76 -0.74 -10.25 17.36
N LEU A 77 -0.59 -11.24 16.47
CA LEU A 77 0.17 -12.44 16.76
C LEU A 77 1.64 -12.07 16.97
N ALA A 78 2.15 -12.45 18.13
CA ALA A 78 3.53 -12.13 18.49
C ALA A 78 4.49 -12.79 17.50
N TYR A 79 5.46 -12.01 17.00
CA TYR A 79 6.53 -12.55 16.20
C TYR A 79 7.41 -13.49 17.04
N LEU A 80 7.16 -14.80 16.92
CA LEU A 80 7.76 -15.84 17.79
C LEU A 80 9.26 -16.04 17.59
N ASN A 81 9.85 -15.50 16.53
CA ASN A 81 11.29 -15.59 16.25
C ASN A 81 12.10 -14.42 16.82
N GLY A 82 11.50 -13.59 17.66
CA GLY A 82 12.07 -12.36 18.23
C GLY A 82 13.27 -12.57 19.14
N ARG A 83 14.32 -13.23 18.65
CA ARG A 83 15.65 -13.18 19.30
C ARG A 83 16.27 -11.81 19.06
N GLY A 84 16.64 -11.12 20.15
CA GLY A 84 17.40 -9.88 20.05
C GLY A 84 16.60 -8.62 19.76
N GLY A 85 15.32 -8.57 20.14
CA GLY A 85 14.52 -7.33 20.03
C GLY A 85 13.79 -7.15 18.71
N TYR A 86 13.76 -8.14 17.80
CA TYR A 86 12.95 -8.10 16.59
C TYR A 86 11.49 -8.43 16.92
N SER A 87 10.59 -7.54 16.58
CA SER A 87 9.17 -7.60 16.91
C SER A 87 8.28 -7.25 15.70
N ASN A 88 6.98 -7.12 15.92
CA ASN A 88 6.06 -6.62 14.90
C ASN A 88 6.42 -5.22 14.40
N TRP A 89 7.12 -4.40 15.19
CA TRP A 89 7.62 -3.09 14.77
C TRP A 89 8.66 -3.19 13.66
N GLU A 90 9.66 -4.01 13.86
CA GLU A 90 10.71 -4.25 12.85
C GLU A 90 10.11 -4.94 11.63
N LEU A 91 9.30 -6.00 11.83
CA LEU A 91 8.69 -6.74 10.74
C LEU A 91 7.83 -5.85 9.83
N SER A 92 6.99 -5.00 10.42
CA SER A 92 6.14 -4.09 9.64
C SER A 92 6.95 -3.04 8.88
N SER A 93 8.02 -2.53 9.50
CA SER A 93 8.94 -1.57 8.87
C SER A 93 9.72 -2.20 7.71
N ASP A 94 10.21 -3.43 7.89
CA ASP A 94 10.96 -4.17 6.88
C ASP A 94 10.07 -4.52 5.67
N ARG A 95 8.81 -4.91 5.92
CA ARG A 95 7.81 -5.15 4.85
C ARG A 95 7.47 -3.89 4.08
N ALA A 96 7.29 -2.75 4.75
CA ALA A 96 7.10 -1.46 4.09
C ALA A 96 8.29 -1.10 3.21
N ASN A 97 9.53 -1.29 3.71
CA ASN A 97 10.74 -1.06 2.93
C ASN A 97 10.94 -2.06 1.79
N ALA A 98 10.57 -3.33 1.97
CA ALA A 98 10.60 -4.31 0.89
C ALA A 98 9.63 -3.93 -0.24
N SER A 99 8.42 -3.51 0.11
CA SER A 99 7.42 -3.02 -0.85
C SER A 99 7.90 -1.75 -1.57
N ARG A 100 8.55 -0.83 -0.85
CA ARG A 100 9.20 0.35 -1.44
C ARG A 100 10.23 -0.04 -2.49
N ARG A 101 11.09 -1.02 -2.21
CA ARG A 101 12.11 -1.48 -3.17
C ARG A 101 11.47 -2.01 -4.44
N GLU A 102 10.40 -2.79 -4.33
CA GLU A 102 9.69 -3.33 -5.49
C GLU A 102 8.99 -2.24 -6.33
N LEU A 103 8.48 -1.19 -5.69
CA LEU A 103 7.95 -0.01 -6.40
C LEU A 103 9.05 0.70 -7.19
N LEU A 104 10.23 0.93 -6.58
CA LEU A 104 11.37 1.56 -7.26
C LEU A 104 11.89 0.70 -8.42
N ASP A 105 11.99 -0.62 -8.22
CA ASP A 105 12.37 -1.57 -9.26
C ASP A 105 11.33 -1.61 -10.41
N GLY A 106 10.07 -1.28 -10.11
CA GLY A 106 8.99 -1.09 -11.08
C GLY A 106 9.01 0.26 -11.80
N GLY A 107 9.96 1.13 -11.46
CA GLY A 107 10.13 2.45 -12.08
C GLY A 107 9.44 3.60 -11.34
N LEU A 108 9.05 3.43 -10.07
CA LEU A 108 8.58 4.56 -9.27
C LEU A 108 9.70 5.59 -9.13
N GLU A 109 9.39 6.85 -9.38
CA GLU A 109 10.32 7.97 -9.14
C GLU A 109 10.62 8.10 -7.65
N GLY A 110 11.91 8.07 -7.30
CA GLY A 110 12.33 7.98 -5.89
C GLY A 110 11.98 9.20 -5.04
N ASP A 111 11.85 10.36 -5.64
CA ASP A 111 11.47 11.63 -5.00
C ASP A 111 9.97 11.73 -4.67
N LYS A 112 9.15 10.88 -5.27
CA LYS A 112 7.73 10.76 -4.93
C LYS A 112 7.48 10.16 -3.56
N LEU A 113 8.43 9.37 -3.05
CA LEU A 113 8.21 8.68 -1.78
C LEU A 113 8.69 9.54 -0.61
N LEU A 114 7.74 10.09 0.12
CA LEU A 114 7.99 11.06 1.19
C LEU A 114 8.14 10.41 2.58
N ARG A 115 7.42 9.29 2.84
CA ARG A 115 7.42 8.64 4.15
C ARG A 115 7.34 7.11 4.01
N VAL A 116 8.13 6.41 4.83
CA VAL A 116 8.01 4.96 5.04
C VAL A 116 7.88 4.71 6.54
N ALA A 117 6.89 3.91 6.97
CA ALA A 117 6.61 3.64 8.37
C ALA A 117 6.25 2.17 8.61
N GLY A 118 6.61 1.65 9.79
CA GLY A 118 6.06 0.42 10.34
C GLY A 118 5.16 0.75 11.52
N LEU A 119 3.96 0.22 11.54
CA LEU A 119 2.95 0.51 12.56
C LEU A 119 2.59 -0.72 13.41
N ALA A 120 3.30 -1.82 13.23
CA ALA A 120 3.07 -3.07 13.95
C ALA A 120 1.56 -3.46 13.91
N ASP A 121 1.02 -3.88 15.03
CA ASP A 121 -0.38 -4.23 15.28
C ASP A 121 -1.21 -3.06 15.89
N GLN A 122 -0.67 -1.84 15.88
CA GLN A 122 -1.28 -0.71 16.59
C GLN A 122 -2.54 -0.15 15.91
N VAL A 123 -2.73 -0.45 14.62
CA VAL A 123 -3.87 0.06 13.84
C VAL A 123 -4.66 -1.12 13.28
N VAL A 124 -5.65 -1.56 14.04
CA VAL A 124 -6.56 -2.65 13.66
C VAL A 124 -7.57 -2.17 12.63
N MET A 125 -7.89 -3.00 11.66
CA MET A 125 -8.93 -2.70 10.66
C MET A 125 -10.30 -2.63 11.35
N PRO A 126 -11.14 -1.63 11.02
CA PRO A 126 -12.46 -1.52 11.62
C PRO A 126 -13.33 -2.76 11.37
N GLY A 127 -13.87 -3.32 12.45
CA GLY A 127 -14.76 -4.47 12.39
C GLY A 127 -14.07 -5.84 12.30
N THR A 128 -12.76 -5.90 12.55
CA THR A 128 -11.99 -7.15 12.61
C THR A 128 -11.40 -7.36 13.99
N ASP A 129 -11.07 -8.61 14.33
CA ASP A 129 -10.29 -8.92 15.52
C ASP A 129 -8.81 -8.60 15.28
N ALA A 130 -8.06 -8.33 16.35
CA ALA A 130 -6.67 -7.88 16.23
C ALA A 130 -5.73 -8.93 15.60
N ASP A 131 -6.04 -10.21 15.74
CA ASP A 131 -5.32 -11.36 15.19
C ASP A 131 -5.81 -11.78 13.78
N ASP A 132 -6.81 -11.08 13.23
CA ASP A 132 -7.31 -11.35 11.88
C ASP A 132 -6.22 -11.10 10.83
N PRO A 133 -5.99 -12.04 9.90
CA PRO A 133 -5.03 -11.91 8.80
C PRO A 133 -5.13 -10.61 7.98
N ILE A 134 -6.33 -10.03 7.87
CA ILE A 134 -6.57 -8.77 7.15
C ILE A 134 -5.81 -7.58 7.76
N ASN A 135 -5.39 -7.69 9.04
CA ASN A 135 -4.56 -6.67 9.68
C ASN A 135 -3.13 -6.66 9.13
N ARG A 136 -2.65 -7.78 8.57
CA ARG A 136 -1.39 -7.83 7.82
C ARG A 136 -1.61 -7.15 6.47
N ARG A 137 -1.15 -5.93 6.33
CA ARG A 137 -1.36 -5.15 5.11
C ARG A 137 -0.23 -4.18 4.83
N ILE A 138 -0.15 -3.76 3.58
CA ILE A 138 0.63 -2.60 3.15
C ILE A 138 -0.34 -1.51 2.75
N GLU A 139 -0.14 -0.31 3.25
CA GLU A 139 -0.90 0.87 2.85
C GLU A 139 0.00 1.80 2.04
N LEU A 140 -0.50 2.22 0.88
CA LEU A 140 0.04 3.31 0.08
C LEU A 140 -0.93 4.48 0.21
N VAL A 141 -0.44 5.66 0.56
CA VAL A 141 -1.26 6.86 0.59
C VAL A 141 -0.72 7.85 -0.43
N VAL A 142 -1.55 8.18 -1.42
CA VAL A 142 -1.32 9.27 -2.35
C VAL A 142 -1.70 10.55 -1.62
N LEU A 143 -0.68 11.27 -1.12
CA LEU A 143 -0.85 12.36 -0.17
C LEU A 143 -1.49 13.59 -0.82
N PHE A 144 -2.38 14.25 -0.11
CA PHE A 144 -2.75 15.61 -0.50
C PHE A 144 -1.54 16.55 -0.41
N PRO A 145 -1.41 17.53 -1.30
CA PRO A 145 -0.28 18.46 -1.30
C PRO A 145 -0.09 19.17 0.06
N SER A 146 -1.18 19.51 0.73
CA SER A 146 -1.14 20.13 2.06
C SER A 146 -0.54 19.20 3.13
N VAL A 147 -0.80 17.91 3.05
CA VAL A 147 -0.24 16.91 3.98
C VAL A 147 1.23 16.65 3.66
N ALA A 148 1.57 16.55 2.38
CA ALA A 148 2.96 16.40 1.94
C ALA A 148 3.83 17.58 2.43
N GLU A 149 3.32 18.81 2.34
CA GLU A 149 4.00 20.00 2.83
C GLU A 149 4.21 19.98 4.34
N LEU A 150 3.23 19.51 5.11
CA LEU A 150 3.37 19.32 6.55
C LEU A 150 4.45 18.29 6.93
N ILE A 151 4.57 17.23 6.15
CA ILE A 151 5.60 16.20 6.38
C ILE A 151 7.00 16.76 6.07
N ARG A 152 7.13 17.55 4.99
CA ARG A 152 8.40 18.19 4.60
C ARG A 152 8.84 19.29 5.57
N HIS A 153 7.87 20.03 6.11
CA HIS A 153 8.11 21.19 6.94
C HIS A 153 7.35 21.11 8.28
N PRO A 154 7.71 20.12 9.16
CA PRO A 154 7.07 19.97 10.46
C PRO A 154 7.40 21.19 11.33
N GLY A 155 6.46 22.05 11.59
CA GLY A 155 6.63 23.29 12.36
C GLY A 155 6.16 24.55 11.65
N THR A 156 5.81 24.46 10.38
CA THR A 156 5.20 25.56 9.61
C THR A 156 3.67 25.64 9.77
N LEU A 157 3.09 24.79 10.61
CA LEU A 157 1.66 24.86 10.92
C LEU A 157 1.32 26.21 11.52
N ASP A 158 0.68 27.07 10.72
CA ASP A 158 -0.11 28.16 11.31
C ASP A 158 -1.34 27.51 12.00
N PRO A 159 -1.46 27.57 13.34
CA PRO A 159 -2.61 27.02 14.04
C PRO A 159 -3.94 27.67 13.61
N ARG A 160 -3.86 28.78 12.87
CA ARG A 160 -4.99 29.57 12.36
C ARG A 160 -5.31 29.25 10.90
N ALA A 161 -4.47 28.47 10.21
CA ALA A 161 -4.76 28.06 8.83
C ALA A 161 -6.06 27.23 8.81
N PRO A 162 -6.99 27.51 7.89
CA PRO A 162 -8.21 26.73 7.77
C PRO A 162 -7.84 25.27 7.47
N ARG A 163 -8.35 24.36 8.29
CA ARG A 163 -8.23 22.93 8.01
C ARG A 163 -8.86 22.65 6.63
N PRO A 164 -8.23 21.79 5.80
CA PRO A 164 -8.82 21.44 4.51
C PRO A 164 -10.27 20.98 4.72
N ALA A 165 -11.17 21.55 3.94
CA ALA A 165 -12.59 21.28 4.06
C ALA A 165 -12.87 19.79 3.83
N ARG A 166 -13.70 19.18 4.68
CA ARG A 166 -14.23 17.84 4.42
C ARG A 166 -14.97 17.88 3.09
N GLY A 167 -14.53 17.08 2.09
CA GLY A 167 -15.19 16.92 0.81
C GLY A 167 -14.45 17.49 -0.41
N GLY A 168 -13.28 18.14 -0.24
CA GLY A 168 -12.48 18.63 -1.37
C GLY A 168 -11.35 17.71 -1.85
N GLY A 169 -11.33 16.45 -1.39
CA GLY A 169 -10.20 15.56 -1.58
C GLY A 169 -9.94 15.17 -3.03
N GLU A 170 -10.98 14.88 -3.81
CA GLU A 170 -10.84 14.45 -5.21
C GLU A 170 -10.25 15.53 -6.12
N ALA A 171 -10.55 16.81 -5.83
CA ALA A 171 -9.98 17.93 -6.59
C ALA A 171 -8.46 18.12 -6.37
N GLN A 172 -7.89 17.46 -5.34
CA GLN A 172 -6.46 17.48 -5.02
C GLN A 172 -5.71 16.27 -5.58
N LEU A 173 -6.42 15.32 -6.16
CA LEU A 173 -5.91 14.20 -6.93
C LEU A 173 -6.05 14.52 -8.42
N ALA A 174 -5.34 13.79 -9.26
CA ALA A 174 -5.38 13.98 -10.73
C ALA A 174 -6.67 13.44 -11.38
N GLY A 175 -7.78 13.40 -10.65
CA GLY A 175 -9.08 12.95 -11.15
C GLY A 175 -9.97 12.32 -10.07
N PRO A 176 -11.19 11.92 -10.44
CA PRO A 176 -12.10 11.21 -9.57
C PRO A 176 -11.51 9.87 -9.09
N LEU A 177 -11.85 9.46 -7.87
CA LEU A 177 -11.40 8.21 -7.28
C LEU A 177 -11.71 7.01 -8.17
N GLU A 178 -12.91 6.96 -8.73
CA GLU A 178 -13.37 5.88 -9.63
C GLU A 178 -12.48 5.71 -10.87
N ASP A 179 -12.00 6.81 -11.44
CA ASP A 179 -11.10 6.78 -12.60
C ASP A 179 -9.71 6.26 -12.23
N ILE A 180 -9.22 6.64 -11.05
CA ILE A 180 -7.93 6.16 -10.53
C ILE A 180 -8.03 4.66 -10.27
N GLU A 181 -9.05 4.20 -9.56
CA GLU A 181 -9.30 2.78 -9.30
C GLU A 181 -9.41 1.98 -10.60
N ALA A 182 -10.17 2.48 -11.58
CA ALA A 182 -10.34 1.83 -12.87
C ALA A 182 -9.01 1.67 -13.62
N ARG A 183 -8.12 2.66 -13.57
CA ARG A 183 -6.78 2.59 -14.17
C ARG A 183 -5.92 1.51 -13.50
N PHE A 184 -5.92 1.43 -12.16
CA PHE A 184 -5.21 0.39 -11.44
C PHE A 184 -5.74 -1.00 -11.79
N HIS A 185 -7.05 -1.20 -11.76
CA HIS A 185 -7.67 -2.47 -12.12
C HIS A 185 -7.38 -2.88 -13.57
N THR A 186 -7.36 -1.93 -14.50
CA THR A 186 -7.05 -2.21 -15.91
C THR A 186 -5.59 -2.59 -16.10
N ALA A 187 -4.66 -1.90 -15.45
CA ALA A 187 -3.24 -2.19 -15.56
C ALA A 187 -2.89 -3.56 -14.95
N LEU A 188 -3.51 -3.89 -13.81
CA LEU A 188 -3.34 -5.20 -13.17
C LEU A 188 -3.89 -6.34 -14.04
N ALA A 189 -5.00 -6.10 -14.73
CA ALA A 189 -5.58 -7.08 -15.66
C ALA A 189 -4.66 -7.36 -16.87
N ASN A 190 -3.83 -6.41 -17.26
CA ASN A 190 -2.89 -6.52 -18.38
C ASN A 190 -1.46 -6.89 -17.93
N SER A 191 -1.24 -7.05 -16.63
CA SER A 191 0.08 -7.45 -16.10
C SER A 191 0.38 -8.90 -16.48
N PRO A 192 1.59 -9.22 -17.00
CA PRO A 192 1.95 -10.58 -17.34
C PRO A 192 1.93 -11.47 -16.08
N ALA A 193 1.37 -12.67 -16.22
CA ALA A 193 1.39 -13.66 -15.15
C ALA A 193 2.83 -13.89 -14.66
N SER A 194 3.01 -14.00 -13.35
CA SER A 194 4.33 -14.32 -12.78
C SER A 194 4.86 -15.62 -13.40
N PRO A 195 6.13 -15.67 -13.83
CA PRO A 195 6.74 -16.93 -14.20
C PRO A 195 6.69 -17.90 -13.00
N PRO A 196 6.51 -19.20 -13.23
CA PRO A 196 6.54 -20.18 -12.15
C PRO A 196 7.87 -20.09 -11.41
N ASP A 197 7.81 -20.18 -10.07
CA ASP A 197 9.01 -20.21 -9.21
C ASP A 197 9.95 -21.30 -9.69
N GLU A 198 11.17 -20.94 -10.07
CA GLU A 198 12.24 -21.92 -10.22
C GLU A 198 12.61 -22.41 -8.80
N PRO A 199 12.60 -23.73 -8.57
CA PRO A 199 13.01 -24.28 -7.28
C PRO A 199 14.52 -24.09 -7.10
N HIS A 200 14.89 -23.40 -6.04
CA HIS A 200 16.27 -23.34 -5.52
C HIS A 200 16.41 -24.25 -4.32
#